data_85fb0195243f492e38d09447de8da9b5
#
_entry.id   85fb0195243f492e38d09447de8da9b5
#
_cell.length_a   1.000
_cell.length_b   1.000
_cell.length_c   1.000
_cell.angle_alpha   90.00
_cell.angle_beta   90.00
_cell.angle_gamma   90.00
#
_symmetry.space_group_name_H-M   'P 1'
#
loop_
_entity.id
_entity.type
_entity.pdbx_description
1 polymer ?
#
loop_
_entity_poly.entity_id
_entity_poly.type
_entity_poly.pdbx_seq_one_letter_code
_entity_poly.pdbx_strand_id
1 'polypeptide(L)'
;MAIFYYPWYGTPLHDGTWQHWNQNGHAPPSDVYSSYFPAGGPYSSDDRKVVARQMSEIATAGVDEVVVSWWGRGSAEDARLPMVIAAMRADHLRAAVHLEPYAGRSPATVAQDLTYLASLGIRDVYVYHPLDFPASDWAPVTAQKPPSMRLFAGTELVGFAAAAGFNGFYTYDFIDYGGAKFARLCQQAHAHHLLCGPSVGPGYDGLRAGELSLSRPRLDGLTYDRLWQAAIRARPDVVTITSFNEWGEGTQIEPAATQHGYQSYNGAWGLHGIAAETAYLARTAYWASRFHSLSAR
;
A
#
# COMPACT_ATOMS: atom_id res chain seq x y z
N MET A 1 8.36 -3.51 -8.17
CA MET A 1 7.81 -2.53 -7.21
C MET A 1 6.35 -2.83 -6.94
N ALA A 2 5.88 -2.60 -5.72
CA ALA A 2 4.50 -2.83 -5.33
C ALA A 2 3.93 -1.58 -4.62
N ILE A 3 2.62 -1.34 -4.72
CA ILE A 3 1.95 -0.21 -4.06
C ILE A 3 0.70 -0.68 -3.34
N PHE A 4 0.49 -0.24 -2.09
CA PHE A 4 -0.72 -0.54 -1.34
C PHE A 4 -1.88 0.30 -1.84
N TYR A 5 -3.04 -0.36 -2.04
CA TYR A 5 -4.26 0.21 -2.60
C TYR A 5 -5.48 -0.19 -1.76
N TYR A 6 -6.33 0.77 -1.44
CA TYR A 6 -7.46 0.62 -0.53
C TYR A 6 -8.80 0.81 -1.25
N PRO A 7 -9.52 -0.27 -1.59
CA PRO A 7 -10.81 -0.20 -2.30
C PRO A 7 -12.01 -0.13 -1.34
N TRP A 8 -11.98 0.72 -0.32
CA TRP A 8 -12.98 0.78 0.73
C TRP A 8 -13.83 2.06 0.73
N TYR A 9 -13.59 2.97 -0.21
CA TYR A 9 -14.33 4.23 -0.32
C TYR A 9 -15.70 4.02 -0.96
N GLY A 10 -16.72 4.74 -0.46
CA GLY A 10 -18.07 4.69 -1.01
C GLY A 10 -18.72 6.05 -1.06
N THR A 11 -19.66 6.20 -2.01
CA THR A 11 -20.50 7.39 -2.18
C THR A 11 -21.98 7.00 -2.18
N PRO A 12 -22.92 7.93 -1.80
CA PRO A 12 -24.33 7.64 -1.85
C PRO A 12 -24.85 7.21 -3.23
N LEU A 13 -24.22 7.69 -4.29
CA LEU A 13 -24.61 7.36 -5.68
C LEU A 13 -24.35 5.89 -6.04
N HIS A 14 -23.20 5.34 -5.62
CA HIS A 14 -22.77 3.99 -5.98
C HIS A 14 -23.04 2.97 -4.87
N ASP A 15 -22.92 3.40 -3.61
CA ASP A 15 -22.91 2.51 -2.45
C ASP A 15 -24.09 2.76 -1.51
N GLY A 16 -25.00 3.68 -1.86
CA GLY A 16 -26.16 4.07 -1.03
C GLY A 16 -25.80 4.95 0.18
N THR A 17 -24.53 5.02 0.54
CA THR A 17 -24.01 5.81 1.66
C THR A 17 -22.57 6.21 1.44
N TRP A 18 -22.06 7.15 2.22
CA TRP A 18 -20.64 7.43 2.31
C TRP A 18 -19.93 6.31 3.08
N GLN A 19 -18.78 5.85 2.57
CA GLN A 19 -17.90 4.87 3.23
C GLN A 19 -16.48 5.45 3.30
N HIS A 20 -15.85 5.38 4.46
CA HIS A 20 -14.54 5.91 4.82
C HIS A 20 -14.39 7.43 4.71
N TRP A 21 -15.07 8.12 3.82
CA TRP A 21 -15.01 9.58 3.69
C TRP A 21 -15.64 10.34 4.88
N ASN A 22 -16.60 9.72 5.58
CA ASN A 22 -17.42 10.33 6.64
C ASN A 22 -17.02 9.88 8.06
N GLN A 23 -15.88 9.22 8.23
CA GLN A 23 -15.41 8.79 9.55
C GLN A 23 -15.11 10.00 10.44
N ASN A 24 -15.07 9.80 11.77
CA ASN A 24 -14.81 10.83 12.79
C ASN A 24 -15.71 12.07 12.70
N GLY A 25 -16.93 11.92 12.22
CA GLY A 25 -17.90 13.01 12.15
C GLY A 25 -17.73 13.95 10.96
N HIS A 26 -16.88 13.64 10.01
CA HIS A 26 -16.77 14.38 8.75
C HIS A 26 -18.02 14.25 7.88
N ALA A 27 -18.35 15.30 7.13
CA ALA A 27 -19.57 15.42 6.33
C ALA A 27 -19.24 15.65 4.83
N PRO A 28 -18.90 14.57 4.08
CA PRO A 28 -18.64 14.70 2.64
C PRO A 28 -19.89 15.22 1.88
N PRO A 29 -19.73 15.84 0.69
CA PRO A 29 -18.52 15.81 -0.12
C PRO A 29 -17.49 16.88 0.19
N SER A 30 -17.83 17.95 0.92
CA SER A 30 -16.95 19.09 1.16
C SER A 30 -16.03 18.94 2.36
N ASP A 31 -16.38 18.08 3.31
CA ASP A 31 -15.61 17.79 4.51
C ASP A 31 -15.33 16.29 4.60
N VAL A 32 -14.11 15.86 4.22
CA VAL A 32 -13.70 14.46 4.16
C VAL A 32 -12.74 14.07 5.29
N TYR A 33 -12.77 12.81 5.65
CA TYR A 33 -11.87 12.14 6.60
C TYR A 33 -10.46 12.03 6.01
N SER A 34 -9.80 13.15 5.81
CA SER A 34 -8.43 13.20 5.29
C SER A 34 -7.87 14.61 5.46
N SER A 35 -6.58 14.72 5.75
CA SER A 35 -5.88 16.00 5.76
C SER A 35 -5.65 16.57 4.34
N TYR A 36 -5.84 15.75 3.30
CA TYR A 36 -5.75 16.14 1.89
C TYR A 36 -7.10 15.92 1.20
N PHE A 37 -7.33 16.58 0.07
CA PHE A 37 -8.56 16.45 -0.70
C PHE A 37 -8.27 15.82 -2.07
N PRO A 38 -8.99 14.74 -2.48
CA PRO A 38 -8.76 14.10 -3.77
C PRO A 38 -8.99 15.06 -4.94
N ALA A 39 -8.12 15.06 -5.94
CA ALA A 39 -8.25 15.94 -7.12
C ALA A 39 -9.55 15.73 -7.88
N GLY A 40 -10.06 14.49 -7.91
CA GLY A 40 -11.38 14.13 -8.49
C GLY A 40 -12.57 14.24 -7.53
N GLY A 41 -12.37 14.78 -6.30
CA GLY A 41 -13.36 14.73 -5.23
C GLY A 41 -13.47 13.33 -4.58
N PRO A 42 -14.27 13.20 -3.49
CA PRO A 42 -14.50 11.91 -2.86
C PRO A 42 -15.26 10.97 -3.81
N TYR A 43 -14.80 9.72 -3.90
CA TYR A 43 -15.23 8.74 -4.90
C TYR A 43 -15.70 7.42 -4.27
N SER A 44 -16.30 6.56 -5.12
CA SER A 44 -16.57 5.16 -4.80
C SER A 44 -15.50 4.26 -5.40
N SER A 45 -15.03 3.30 -4.61
CA SER A 45 -14.18 2.20 -5.07
C SER A 45 -14.97 1.13 -5.87
N ASP A 46 -16.29 1.28 -5.99
CA ASP A 46 -17.13 0.48 -6.87
C ASP A 46 -17.39 1.16 -8.24
N ASP A 47 -16.94 2.40 -8.42
CA ASP A 47 -16.98 3.07 -9.72
C ASP A 47 -15.84 2.56 -10.62
N ARG A 48 -16.21 1.78 -11.65
CA ARG A 48 -15.25 1.23 -12.63
C ARG A 48 -14.39 2.28 -13.31
N LYS A 49 -14.93 3.50 -13.53
CA LYS A 49 -14.17 4.58 -14.18
C LYS A 49 -13.10 5.14 -13.25
N VAL A 50 -13.43 5.28 -11.97
CA VAL A 50 -12.46 5.69 -10.94
C VAL A 50 -11.35 4.65 -10.84
N VAL A 51 -11.69 3.38 -10.67
CA VAL A 51 -10.70 2.30 -10.54
C VAL A 51 -9.83 2.19 -11.79
N ALA A 52 -10.39 2.27 -13.00
CA ALA A 52 -9.62 2.23 -14.24
C ALA A 52 -8.63 3.42 -14.33
N ARG A 53 -9.08 4.65 -14.00
CA ARG A 53 -8.19 5.81 -13.93
C ARG A 53 -7.04 5.59 -12.94
N GLN A 54 -7.33 5.11 -11.74
CA GLN A 54 -6.34 4.86 -10.70
C GLN A 54 -5.31 3.81 -11.14
N MET A 55 -5.72 2.73 -11.78
CA MET A 55 -4.79 1.72 -12.30
C MET A 55 -3.90 2.29 -13.40
N SER A 56 -4.44 3.10 -14.30
CA SER A 56 -3.65 3.80 -15.33
C SER A 56 -2.64 4.79 -14.73
N GLU A 57 -3.01 5.52 -13.68
CA GLU A 57 -2.11 6.41 -12.93
C GLU A 57 -0.97 5.61 -12.28
N ILE A 58 -1.27 4.48 -11.64
CA ILE A 58 -0.29 3.58 -11.02
C ILE A 58 0.67 2.99 -12.08
N ALA A 59 0.14 2.51 -13.20
CA ALA A 59 0.95 1.97 -14.29
C ALA A 59 1.87 3.05 -14.90
N THR A 60 1.35 4.25 -15.12
CA THR A 60 2.13 5.40 -15.62
C THR A 60 3.24 5.80 -14.64
N ALA A 61 3.04 5.62 -13.34
CA ALA A 61 4.06 5.82 -12.32
C ALA A 61 5.14 4.71 -12.31
N GLY A 62 5.05 3.71 -13.21
CA GLY A 62 6.05 2.64 -13.37
C GLY A 62 6.00 1.58 -12.27
N VAL A 63 4.89 1.44 -11.57
CA VAL A 63 4.65 0.39 -10.58
C VAL A 63 4.31 -0.92 -11.30
N ASP A 64 4.77 -2.05 -10.77
CA ASP A 64 4.56 -3.36 -11.38
C ASP A 64 3.40 -4.15 -10.75
N GLU A 65 3.08 -3.85 -9.49
CA GLU A 65 2.16 -4.66 -8.68
C GLU A 65 1.32 -3.79 -7.76
N VAL A 66 0.02 -4.07 -7.71
CA VAL A 66 -0.92 -3.40 -6.79
C VAL A 66 -1.33 -4.37 -5.70
N VAL A 67 -1.09 -3.99 -4.46
CA VAL A 67 -1.36 -4.77 -3.25
C VAL A 67 -2.66 -4.28 -2.64
N VAL A 68 -3.74 -5.00 -2.91
CA VAL A 68 -5.10 -4.60 -2.51
C VAL A 68 -5.36 -4.95 -1.06
N SER A 69 -5.73 -3.96 -0.24
CA SER A 69 -6.22 -4.18 1.12
C SER A 69 -7.46 -5.08 1.09
N TRP A 70 -7.42 -6.20 1.85
CA TRP A 70 -8.44 -7.23 1.83
C TRP A 70 -8.78 -7.71 3.25
N TRP A 71 -10.03 -7.52 3.63
CA TRP A 71 -10.55 -7.76 4.98
C TRP A 71 -11.30 -9.09 5.12
N GLY A 72 -10.89 -10.11 4.36
CA GLY A 72 -11.50 -11.44 4.42
C GLY A 72 -12.67 -11.60 3.45
N ARG A 73 -13.09 -12.85 3.28
CA ARG A 73 -14.19 -13.20 2.39
C ARG A 73 -15.50 -12.57 2.85
N GLY A 74 -16.26 -12.02 1.90
CA GLY A 74 -17.55 -11.38 2.13
C GLY A 74 -17.45 -9.94 2.61
N SER A 75 -16.24 -9.37 2.74
CA SER A 75 -16.06 -7.93 2.96
C SER A 75 -16.41 -7.13 1.71
N ALA A 76 -16.55 -5.82 1.85
CA ALA A 76 -16.76 -4.94 0.70
C ALA A 76 -15.56 -4.97 -0.26
N GLU A 77 -14.35 -5.05 0.27
CA GLU A 77 -13.10 -5.17 -0.48
C GLU A 77 -13.04 -6.49 -1.25
N ASP A 78 -13.53 -7.59 -0.66
CA ASP A 78 -13.62 -8.88 -1.34
C ASP A 78 -14.61 -8.83 -2.52
N ALA A 79 -15.76 -8.20 -2.33
CA ALA A 79 -16.75 -8.02 -3.41
C ALA A 79 -16.21 -7.17 -4.58
N ARG A 80 -15.38 -6.16 -4.29
CA ARG A 80 -14.75 -5.27 -5.28
C ARG A 80 -13.51 -5.88 -5.94
N LEU A 81 -12.84 -6.84 -5.30
CA LEU A 81 -11.56 -7.41 -5.72
C LEU A 81 -11.55 -7.92 -7.17
N PRO A 82 -12.56 -8.66 -7.67
CA PRO A 82 -12.57 -9.12 -9.07
C PRO A 82 -12.57 -7.98 -10.10
N MET A 83 -13.29 -6.88 -9.82
CA MET A 83 -13.32 -5.69 -10.68
C MET A 83 -11.97 -4.98 -10.67
N VAL A 84 -11.36 -4.82 -9.51
CA VAL A 84 -10.03 -4.20 -9.34
C VAL A 84 -8.97 -5.02 -10.07
N ILE A 85 -8.97 -6.36 -9.95
CA ILE A 85 -8.07 -7.25 -10.70
C ILE A 85 -8.26 -7.10 -12.22
N ALA A 86 -9.50 -6.97 -12.68
CA ALA A 86 -9.76 -6.77 -14.10
C ALA A 86 -9.18 -5.45 -14.64
N ALA A 87 -9.31 -4.37 -13.88
CA ALA A 87 -8.70 -3.08 -14.20
C ALA A 87 -7.16 -3.14 -14.19
N MET A 88 -6.56 -3.79 -13.19
CA MET A 88 -5.11 -4.01 -13.14
C MET A 88 -4.59 -4.72 -14.39
N ARG A 89 -5.27 -5.79 -14.81
CA ARG A 89 -4.89 -6.56 -16.01
C ARG A 89 -4.92 -5.74 -17.28
N ALA A 90 -5.89 -4.82 -17.40
CA ALA A 90 -6.00 -3.91 -18.55
C ALA A 90 -4.78 -3.00 -18.69
N ASP A 91 -4.18 -2.61 -17.57
CA ASP A 91 -2.97 -1.76 -17.50
C ASP A 91 -1.68 -2.57 -17.25
N HIS A 92 -1.71 -3.90 -17.47
CA HIS A 92 -0.56 -4.83 -17.32
C HIS A 92 0.05 -4.86 -15.91
N LEU A 93 -0.71 -4.49 -14.88
CA LEU A 93 -0.30 -4.56 -13.48
C LEU A 93 -0.55 -5.97 -12.92
N ARG A 94 0.37 -6.42 -12.06
CA ARG A 94 0.15 -7.64 -11.26
C ARG A 94 -0.73 -7.33 -10.07
N ALA A 95 -1.60 -8.29 -9.73
CA ALA A 95 -2.46 -8.21 -8.54
C ALA A 95 -1.85 -8.99 -7.38
N ALA A 96 -1.77 -8.33 -6.23
CA ALA A 96 -1.41 -8.90 -4.94
C ALA A 96 -2.46 -8.49 -3.89
N VAL A 97 -2.40 -9.09 -2.70
CA VAL A 97 -3.32 -8.79 -1.60
C VAL A 97 -2.55 -8.41 -0.34
N HIS A 98 -2.99 -7.34 0.32
CA HIS A 98 -2.65 -7.00 1.69
C HIS A 98 -3.69 -7.67 2.59
N LEU A 99 -3.29 -8.74 3.26
CA LEU A 99 -4.18 -9.52 4.11
C LEU A 99 -4.28 -8.85 5.48
N GLU A 100 -5.39 -8.18 5.70
CA GLU A 100 -5.67 -7.37 6.88
C GLU A 100 -6.06 -8.20 8.11
N PRO A 101 -6.02 -7.63 9.33
CA PRO A 101 -6.40 -8.33 10.57
C PRO A 101 -7.92 -8.38 10.76
N TYR A 102 -8.65 -9.00 9.83
CA TYR A 102 -10.10 -9.14 9.90
C TYR A 102 -10.57 -10.00 11.09
N ALA A 103 -11.83 -9.81 11.48
CA ALA A 103 -12.42 -10.55 12.61
C ALA A 103 -12.40 -12.07 12.38
N GLY A 104 -11.82 -12.82 13.32
CA GLY A 104 -11.67 -14.29 13.20
C GLY A 104 -10.48 -14.74 12.36
N ARG A 105 -9.62 -13.82 11.89
CA ARG A 105 -8.36 -14.20 11.24
C ARG A 105 -7.50 -15.02 12.18
N SER A 106 -7.00 -16.13 11.65
CA SER A 106 -6.00 -16.99 12.28
C SER A 106 -5.15 -17.64 11.18
N PRO A 107 -3.97 -18.19 11.47
CA PRO A 107 -3.22 -18.94 10.47
C PRO A 107 -4.04 -20.05 9.79
N ALA A 108 -4.91 -20.74 10.53
CA ALA A 108 -5.78 -21.78 9.97
C ALA A 108 -6.83 -21.24 8.98
N THR A 109 -7.47 -20.10 9.28
CA THR A 109 -8.41 -19.46 8.34
C THR A 109 -7.68 -18.88 7.13
N VAL A 110 -6.50 -18.31 7.33
CA VAL A 110 -5.63 -17.82 6.25
C VAL A 110 -5.28 -18.92 5.25
N ALA A 111 -5.04 -20.16 5.68
CA ALA A 111 -4.77 -21.27 4.77
C ALA A 111 -5.92 -21.50 3.75
N GLN A 112 -7.18 -21.32 4.17
CA GLN A 112 -8.35 -21.39 3.29
C GLN A 112 -8.41 -20.17 2.36
N ASP A 113 -8.11 -18.98 2.88
CA ASP A 113 -8.08 -17.74 2.11
C ASP A 113 -7.02 -17.77 1.01
N LEU A 114 -5.83 -18.32 1.28
CA LEU A 114 -4.78 -18.48 0.28
C LEU A 114 -5.25 -19.34 -0.91
N THR A 115 -6.04 -20.39 -0.66
CA THR A 115 -6.63 -21.22 -1.71
C THR A 115 -7.64 -20.42 -2.55
N TYR A 116 -8.49 -19.63 -1.90
CA TYR A 116 -9.43 -18.74 -2.58
C TYR A 116 -8.72 -17.66 -3.41
N LEU A 117 -7.76 -16.96 -2.83
CA LEU A 117 -7.00 -15.92 -3.50
C LEU A 117 -6.21 -16.47 -4.70
N ALA A 118 -5.66 -17.69 -4.57
CA ALA A 118 -4.99 -18.37 -5.69
C ALA A 118 -5.95 -18.61 -6.86
N SER A 119 -7.22 -18.94 -6.58
CA SER A 119 -8.25 -19.13 -7.63
C SER A 119 -8.57 -17.84 -8.40
N LEU A 120 -8.35 -16.67 -7.80
CA LEU A 120 -8.47 -15.35 -8.44
C LEU A 120 -7.20 -14.96 -9.23
N GLY A 121 -6.13 -15.77 -9.13
CA GLY A 121 -4.84 -15.52 -9.78
C GLY A 121 -3.86 -14.70 -8.97
N ILE A 122 -4.13 -14.47 -7.67
CA ILE A 122 -3.20 -13.81 -6.74
C ILE A 122 -2.02 -14.75 -6.47
N ARG A 123 -0.81 -14.19 -6.53
CA ARG A 123 0.44 -14.92 -6.28
C ARG A 123 1.25 -14.36 -5.13
N ASP A 124 1.11 -13.07 -4.84
CA ASP A 124 1.79 -12.40 -3.75
C ASP A 124 0.79 -11.94 -2.70
N VAL A 125 1.03 -12.32 -1.44
CA VAL A 125 0.18 -11.95 -0.30
C VAL A 125 1.08 -11.33 0.78
N TYR A 126 0.75 -10.10 1.12
CA TYR A 126 1.40 -9.30 2.14
C TYR A 126 0.58 -9.42 3.42
N VAL A 127 1.06 -10.18 4.40
CA VAL A 127 0.34 -10.42 5.65
C VAL A 127 0.63 -9.29 6.63
N TYR A 128 -0.40 -8.49 6.93
CA TYR A 128 -0.29 -7.42 7.92
C TYR A 128 -0.49 -7.96 9.32
N HIS A 129 0.21 -7.41 10.33
CA HIS A 129 0.22 -7.88 11.71
C HIS A 129 0.41 -9.41 11.86
N PRO A 130 1.45 -10.01 11.25
CA PRO A 130 1.70 -11.45 11.40
C PRO A 130 2.09 -11.83 12.83
N LEU A 131 2.57 -10.87 13.62
CA LEU A 131 3.01 -11.06 15.01
C LEU A 131 1.86 -11.28 16.00
N ASP A 132 0.59 -11.13 15.58
CA ASP A 132 -0.58 -11.49 16.38
C ASP A 132 -0.59 -13.00 16.72
N PHE A 133 0.18 -13.80 15.98
CA PHE A 133 0.34 -15.23 16.18
C PHE A 133 1.82 -15.63 16.20
N PRO A 134 2.21 -16.66 16.97
CA PRO A 134 3.59 -17.11 17.01
C PRO A 134 4.03 -17.73 15.68
N ALA A 135 5.33 -17.72 15.40
CA ALA A 135 5.90 -18.27 14.17
C ALA A 135 5.54 -19.75 13.95
N SER A 136 5.40 -20.53 15.04
CA SER A 136 5.00 -21.94 15.00
C SER A 136 3.63 -22.17 14.37
N ASP A 137 2.72 -21.22 14.49
CA ASP A 137 1.36 -21.33 13.94
C ASP A 137 1.32 -20.97 12.45
N TRP A 138 2.24 -20.12 12.01
CA TRP A 138 2.41 -19.77 10.59
C TRP A 138 3.15 -20.86 9.79
N ALA A 139 4.13 -21.53 10.39
CA ALA A 139 4.99 -22.49 9.69
C ALA A 139 4.22 -23.59 8.92
N PRO A 140 3.14 -24.21 9.45
CA PRO A 140 2.33 -25.16 8.69
C PRO A 140 1.62 -24.52 7.50
N VAL A 141 1.11 -23.29 7.65
CA VAL A 141 0.40 -22.55 6.59
C VAL A 141 1.34 -22.20 5.45
N THR A 142 2.50 -21.64 5.78
CA THR A 142 3.51 -21.26 4.79
C THR A 142 4.08 -22.48 4.04
N ALA A 143 4.22 -23.63 4.72
CA ALA A 143 4.68 -24.88 4.11
C ALA A 143 3.63 -25.47 3.14
N GLN A 144 2.33 -25.29 3.43
CA GLN A 144 1.22 -25.87 2.66
C GLN A 144 0.54 -24.89 1.69
N LYS A 145 0.98 -23.65 1.66
CA LYS A 145 0.41 -22.64 0.73
C LYS A 145 0.48 -23.11 -0.74
N PRO A 146 -0.37 -22.61 -1.63
CA PRO A 146 -0.26 -22.89 -3.05
C PRO A 146 1.17 -22.66 -3.56
N PRO A 147 1.78 -23.60 -4.31
CA PRO A 147 3.21 -23.55 -4.67
C PRO A 147 3.64 -22.29 -5.43
N SER A 148 2.73 -21.69 -6.19
CA SER A 148 2.98 -20.45 -6.94
C SER A 148 2.90 -19.18 -6.08
N MET A 149 2.46 -19.29 -4.82
CA MET A 149 2.29 -18.13 -3.94
C MET A 149 3.55 -17.81 -3.15
N ARG A 150 3.78 -16.50 -2.97
CA ARG A 150 4.75 -15.96 -2.02
C ARG A 150 4.01 -15.22 -0.92
N LEU A 151 4.45 -15.42 0.32
CA LEU A 151 3.93 -14.74 1.49
C LEU A 151 5.00 -13.80 2.05
N PHE A 152 4.64 -12.54 2.26
CA PHE A 152 5.50 -11.52 2.86
C PHE A 152 4.96 -11.14 4.23
N ALA A 153 5.83 -11.16 5.26
CA ALA A 153 5.45 -10.78 6.62
C ALA A 153 5.61 -9.27 6.83
N GLY A 154 4.56 -8.59 7.29
CA GLY A 154 4.59 -7.19 7.71
C GLY A 154 5.30 -7.02 9.05
N THR A 155 6.63 -7.02 9.05
CA THR A 155 7.43 -6.94 10.27
C THR A 155 8.88 -6.58 9.98
N GLU A 156 9.58 -6.01 10.97
CA GLU A 156 11.03 -5.87 10.96
C GLU A 156 11.78 -7.02 11.63
N LEU A 157 11.06 -7.94 12.26
CA LEU A 157 11.63 -9.10 12.92
C LEU A 157 11.95 -10.18 11.88
N VAL A 158 13.03 -10.00 11.13
CA VAL A 158 13.45 -10.92 10.05
C VAL A 158 13.57 -12.35 10.54
N GLY A 159 14.07 -12.57 11.78
CA GLY A 159 14.13 -13.90 12.40
C GLY A 159 12.76 -14.57 12.59
N PHE A 160 11.72 -13.77 12.88
CA PHE A 160 10.35 -14.27 12.94
C PHE A 160 9.88 -14.70 11.53
N ALA A 161 10.06 -13.86 10.51
CA ALA A 161 9.66 -14.20 9.15
C ALA A 161 10.32 -15.48 8.66
N ALA A 162 11.60 -15.69 8.98
CA ALA A 162 12.35 -16.90 8.68
C ALA A 162 11.79 -18.13 9.41
N ALA A 163 11.60 -18.03 10.74
CA ALA A 163 11.08 -19.12 11.56
C ALA A 163 9.64 -19.52 11.18
N ALA A 164 8.84 -18.56 10.75
CA ALA A 164 7.48 -18.76 10.28
C ALA A 164 7.39 -19.27 8.83
N GLY A 165 8.50 -19.37 8.10
CA GLY A 165 8.56 -19.88 6.73
C GLY A 165 8.01 -18.94 5.66
N PHE A 166 7.95 -17.63 5.91
CA PHE A 166 7.59 -16.64 4.90
C PHE A 166 8.63 -16.61 3.78
N ASN A 167 8.22 -16.16 2.59
CA ASN A 167 9.13 -15.97 1.46
C ASN A 167 9.93 -14.66 1.54
N GLY A 168 9.41 -13.69 2.30
CA GLY A 168 10.03 -12.39 2.48
C GLY A 168 9.34 -11.60 3.59
N PHE A 169 9.77 -10.38 3.75
CA PHE A 169 9.14 -9.42 4.66
C PHE A 169 8.99 -8.05 3.98
N TYR A 170 8.14 -7.21 4.54
CA TYR A 170 8.01 -5.79 4.20
C TYR A 170 7.84 -4.97 5.47
N THR A 171 8.20 -3.68 5.42
CA THR A 171 8.20 -2.89 6.64
C THR A 171 6.91 -2.10 6.86
N TYR A 172 6.08 -1.87 5.86
CA TYR A 172 4.89 -1.02 5.83
C TYR A 172 5.10 0.36 6.46
N ASP A 173 5.36 0.38 7.79
CA ASP A 173 5.61 1.57 8.59
C ASP A 173 6.96 2.22 8.29
N PHE A 174 6.95 3.23 7.45
CA PHE A 174 8.11 4.10 7.21
C PHE A 174 8.18 5.26 8.20
N ILE A 175 7.14 5.46 9.02
CA ILE A 175 7.01 6.58 9.95
C ILE A 175 8.12 6.55 11.00
N ASP A 176 8.37 5.37 11.55
CA ASP A 176 9.28 5.18 12.68
C ASP A 176 10.75 5.18 12.28
N TYR A 177 11.10 4.82 11.05
CA TYR A 177 12.48 4.45 10.73
C TYR A 177 13.20 5.35 9.75
N GLY A 178 12.49 6.14 8.99
CA GLY A 178 13.09 7.07 8.02
C GLY A 178 14.09 6.42 7.04
N GLY A 179 14.06 5.10 6.89
CA GLY A 179 14.98 4.34 6.05
C GLY A 179 16.30 3.92 6.72
N ALA A 180 16.57 4.35 7.95
CA ALA A 180 17.86 4.08 8.61
C ALA A 180 18.16 2.59 8.83
N LYS A 181 17.12 1.75 8.96
CA LYS A 181 17.25 0.31 9.18
C LYS A 181 17.30 -0.53 7.90
N PHE A 182 16.92 0.00 6.74
CA PHE A 182 16.69 -0.79 5.52
C PHE A 182 17.90 -1.63 5.12
N ALA A 183 19.10 -1.05 5.10
CA ALA A 183 20.32 -1.78 4.72
C ALA A 183 20.57 -3.00 5.64
N ARG A 184 20.42 -2.81 6.96
CA ARG A 184 20.60 -3.90 7.93
C ARG A 184 19.53 -4.98 7.77
N LEU A 185 18.25 -4.57 7.58
CA LEU A 185 17.13 -5.50 7.42
C LEU A 185 17.29 -6.33 6.15
N CYS A 186 17.66 -5.73 5.01
CA CYS A 186 17.89 -6.46 3.78
C CYS A 186 19.09 -7.43 3.89
N GLN A 187 20.18 -7.00 4.55
CA GLN A 187 21.32 -7.88 4.81
C GLN A 187 20.90 -9.12 5.64
N GLN A 188 20.10 -8.91 6.69
CA GLN A 188 19.58 -10.01 7.51
C GLN A 188 18.65 -10.93 6.71
N ALA A 189 17.74 -10.35 5.90
CA ALA A 189 16.83 -11.12 5.07
C ALA A 189 17.58 -12.02 4.09
N HIS A 190 18.54 -11.47 3.37
CA HIS A 190 19.34 -12.25 2.41
C HIS A 190 20.16 -13.36 3.10
N ALA A 191 20.65 -13.13 4.33
CA ALA A 191 21.32 -14.18 5.11
C ALA A 191 20.38 -15.33 5.50
N HIS A 192 19.07 -15.09 5.56
CA HIS A 192 18.02 -16.08 5.79
C HIS A 192 17.32 -16.55 4.49
N HIS A 193 17.82 -16.20 3.32
CA HIS A 193 17.21 -16.49 2.01
C HIS A 193 15.78 -15.92 1.85
N LEU A 194 15.48 -14.81 2.52
CA LEU A 194 14.22 -14.10 2.43
C LEU A 194 14.32 -12.93 1.45
N LEU A 195 13.20 -12.63 0.78
CA LEU A 195 13.05 -11.42 -0.01
C LEU A 195 12.91 -10.20 0.92
N CYS A 196 13.64 -9.13 0.61
CA CYS A 196 13.62 -7.88 1.34
C CYS A 196 12.71 -6.85 0.69
N GLY A 197 11.69 -6.37 1.42
CA GLY A 197 10.70 -5.39 0.95
C GLY A 197 10.62 -4.15 1.83
N PRO A 198 11.57 -3.19 1.79
CA PRO A 198 11.41 -1.93 2.51
C PRO A 198 10.26 -1.11 1.92
N SER A 199 9.50 -0.44 2.80
CA SER A 199 8.40 0.44 2.41
C SER A 199 8.84 1.89 2.40
N VAL A 200 8.46 2.60 1.36
CA VAL A 200 8.65 4.04 1.21
C VAL A 200 7.30 4.75 1.22
N GLY A 201 7.25 5.99 1.69
CA GLY A 201 6.02 6.78 1.69
C GLY A 201 6.31 8.28 1.65
N PRO A 202 5.33 9.08 1.22
CA PRO A 202 5.52 10.52 1.01
C PRO A 202 5.56 11.32 2.32
N GLY A 203 4.86 10.85 3.31
CA GLY A 203 4.63 11.43 4.62
C GLY A 203 3.43 10.78 5.29
N TYR A 204 3.12 11.17 6.51
CA TYR A 204 1.99 10.70 7.29
C TYR A 204 1.32 11.87 8.00
N ASP A 205 0.01 11.96 7.90
CA ASP A 205 -0.81 12.94 8.62
C ASP A 205 -2.21 12.37 8.87
N GLY A 206 -2.36 11.68 10.00
CA GLY A 206 -3.62 11.12 10.48
C GLY A 206 -4.43 12.09 11.36
N LEU A 207 -4.14 13.40 11.34
CA LEU A 207 -4.80 14.35 12.25
C LEU A 207 -6.32 14.34 12.12
N ARG A 208 -6.86 14.36 10.92
CA ARG A 208 -8.31 14.31 10.66
C ARG A 208 -8.89 12.91 10.91
N ALA A 209 -8.04 11.88 10.85
CA ALA A 209 -8.39 10.52 11.26
C ALA A 209 -8.43 10.32 12.79
N GLY A 210 -8.07 11.35 13.56
CA GLY A 210 -8.03 11.28 15.02
C GLY A 210 -6.72 10.74 15.59
N GLU A 211 -5.71 10.53 14.78
CA GLU A 211 -4.39 10.06 15.19
C GLU A 211 -3.46 11.23 15.50
N LEU A 212 -3.60 11.77 16.70
CA LEU A 212 -2.95 13.02 17.13
C LEU A 212 -1.45 12.87 17.45
N SER A 213 -0.93 11.66 17.63
CA SER A 213 0.40 11.42 18.18
C SER A 213 1.49 11.14 17.14
N LEU A 214 1.12 10.77 15.91
CA LEU A 214 2.06 10.39 14.87
C LEU A 214 1.91 11.31 13.67
N SER A 215 3.03 11.91 13.25
CA SER A 215 3.09 12.63 11.98
C SER A 215 4.49 12.55 11.39
N ARG A 216 4.54 12.49 10.07
CA ARG A 216 5.78 12.64 9.31
C ARG A 216 5.53 13.61 8.16
N PRO A 217 6.04 14.85 8.25
CA PRO A 217 5.79 15.84 7.21
C PRO A 217 6.42 15.43 5.88
N ARG A 218 5.76 15.78 4.79
CA ARG A 218 6.21 15.51 3.42
C ARG A 218 7.47 16.29 3.02
N LEU A 219 7.74 17.45 3.65
CA LEU A 219 8.90 18.33 3.44
C LEU A 219 9.15 18.61 1.95
N ASP A 220 8.11 19.06 1.23
CA ASP A 220 8.17 19.35 -0.19
C ASP A 220 8.71 18.20 -1.05
N GLY A 221 8.43 16.96 -0.62
CA GLY A 221 8.85 15.74 -1.28
C GLY A 221 10.17 15.14 -0.77
N LEU A 222 10.91 15.83 0.10
CA LEU A 222 12.19 15.34 0.62
C LEU A 222 12.06 14.06 1.44
N THR A 223 10.96 13.89 2.19
CA THR A 223 10.70 12.65 2.95
C THR A 223 10.65 11.46 2.00
N TYR A 224 9.92 11.57 0.90
CA TYR A 224 9.80 10.52 -0.11
C TYR A 224 11.15 10.20 -0.76
N ASP A 225 11.89 11.22 -1.17
CA ASP A 225 13.20 11.03 -1.79
C ASP A 225 14.21 10.36 -0.87
N ARG A 226 14.25 10.75 0.40
CA ARG A 226 15.16 10.13 1.39
C ARG A 226 14.87 8.65 1.60
N LEU A 227 13.60 8.28 1.66
CA LEU A 227 13.19 6.89 1.81
C LEU A 227 13.55 6.06 0.58
N TRP A 228 13.28 6.58 -0.62
CA TRP A 228 13.67 5.94 -1.88
C TRP A 228 15.19 5.73 -1.98
N GLN A 229 15.97 6.76 -1.65
CA GLN A 229 17.43 6.65 -1.64
C GLN A 229 17.90 5.58 -0.64
N ALA A 230 17.29 5.51 0.54
CA ALA A 230 17.64 4.51 1.54
C ALA A 230 17.26 3.09 1.07
N ALA A 231 16.06 2.92 0.48
CA ALA A 231 15.61 1.65 -0.05
C ALA A 231 16.54 1.14 -1.17
N ILE A 232 16.84 1.97 -2.16
CA ILE A 232 17.74 1.59 -3.27
C ILE A 232 19.14 1.20 -2.76
N ARG A 233 19.69 1.96 -1.79
CA ARG A 233 21.00 1.61 -1.19
C ARG A 233 20.98 0.29 -0.43
N ALA A 234 19.83 -0.12 0.08
CA ALA A 234 19.67 -1.40 0.78
C ALA A 234 19.66 -2.62 -0.16
N ARG A 235 19.61 -2.42 -1.50
CA ARG A 235 19.51 -3.46 -2.52
C ARG A 235 18.35 -4.42 -2.25
N PRO A 236 17.11 -3.93 -2.21
CA PRO A 236 15.94 -4.74 -1.92
C PRO A 236 15.53 -5.57 -3.13
N ASP A 237 14.79 -6.66 -2.88
CA ASP A 237 14.18 -7.48 -3.91
C ASP A 237 12.88 -6.86 -4.44
N VAL A 238 12.18 -6.15 -3.55
CA VAL A 238 10.98 -5.36 -3.87
C VAL A 238 11.00 -4.06 -3.06
N VAL A 239 10.51 -2.97 -3.63
CA VAL A 239 10.17 -1.77 -2.86
C VAL A 239 8.66 -1.67 -2.82
N THR A 240 8.09 -1.52 -1.63
CA THR A 240 6.66 -1.27 -1.45
C THR A 240 6.41 0.22 -1.19
N ILE A 241 5.28 0.73 -1.67
CA ILE A 241 4.89 2.14 -1.51
C ILE A 241 3.64 2.20 -0.62
N THR A 242 3.75 2.85 0.52
CA THR A 242 2.64 3.18 1.41
C THR A 242 2.32 4.66 1.23
N SER A 243 1.25 5.00 0.49
CA SER A 243 0.25 4.20 -0.21
C SER A 243 -0.17 4.88 -1.53
N PHE A 244 -0.98 4.21 -2.35
CA PHE A 244 -1.64 4.92 -3.44
C PHE A 244 -2.72 5.85 -2.90
N ASN A 245 -3.65 5.34 -2.07
CA ASN A 245 -4.86 6.05 -1.69
C ASN A 245 -5.32 5.84 -0.23
N GLU A 246 -4.39 5.68 0.74
CA GLU A 246 -4.76 5.73 2.15
C GLU A 246 -4.88 7.21 2.59
N TRP A 247 -6.09 7.77 2.35
CA TRP A 247 -6.38 9.18 2.59
C TRP A 247 -6.44 9.51 4.08
N GLY A 248 -6.95 8.59 4.92
CA GLY A 248 -7.05 8.79 6.36
C GLY A 248 -5.70 8.99 7.04
N GLU A 249 -4.69 8.25 6.58
CA GLU A 249 -3.31 8.35 7.06
C GLU A 249 -2.52 9.49 6.43
N GLY A 250 -3.03 10.12 5.37
CA GLY A 250 -2.29 11.12 4.62
C GLY A 250 -1.05 10.55 3.92
N THR A 251 -0.99 9.22 3.68
CA THR A 251 0.13 8.53 3.02
C THR A 251 -0.03 8.43 1.51
N GLN A 252 -1.16 8.88 0.98
CA GLN A 252 -1.51 8.75 -0.42
C GLN A 252 -0.54 9.47 -1.37
N ILE A 253 -0.33 8.88 -2.56
CA ILE A 253 0.30 9.53 -3.71
C ILE A 253 -0.71 9.79 -4.84
N GLU A 254 -1.97 9.33 -4.70
CA GLU A 254 -3.07 9.68 -5.59
C GLU A 254 -3.17 11.22 -5.70
N PRO A 255 -3.49 11.78 -6.87
CA PRO A 255 -3.56 13.24 -7.05
C PRO A 255 -4.45 13.95 -6.04
N ALA A 256 -3.91 14.99 -5.40
CA ALA A 256 -4.60 15.80 -4.40
C ALA A 256 -4.78 17.25 -4.87
N ALA A 257 -6.02 17.75 -4.79
CA ALA A 257 -6.35 19.11 -5.17
C ALA A 257 -5.80 20.15 -4.17
N THR A 258 -5.52 21.33 -4.66
CA THR A 258 -5.34 22.50 -3.80
C THR A 258 -6.72 23.02 -3.40
N GLN A 259 -7.14 22.72 -2.18
CA GLN A 259 -8.46 23.09 -1.64
C GLN A 259 -8.32 23.82 -0.31
N HIS A 260 -9.13 24.87 -0.11
CA HIS A 260 -9.15 25.62 1.15
C HIS A 260 -9.51 24.69 2.33
N GLY A 261 -8.75 24.78 3.42
CA GLY A 261 -8.94 23.97 4.63
C GLY A 261 -8.27 22.58 4.57
N TYR A 262 -7.57 22.28 3.47
CA TYR A 262 -6.82 21.02 3.29
C TYR A 262 -5.35 21.29 3.00
N GLN A 263 -4.51 20.30 3.29
CA GLN A 263 -3.14 20.27 2.80
C GLN A 263 -3.12 20.01 1.29
N SER A 264 -2.01 20.34 0.64
CA SER A 264 -1.82 20.10 -0.79
C SER A 264 -0.39 19.67 -1.07
N TYR A 265 -0.12 19.27 -2.31
CA TYR A 265 1.23 18.96 -2.76
C TYR A 265 1.98 20.19 -3.29
N ASN A 266 1.42 21.41 -3.13
CA ASN A 266 2.10 22.65 -3.51
C ASN A 266 3.47 22.75 -2.82
N GLY A 267 4.49 23.11 -3.59
CA GLY A 267 5.89 23.20 -3.14
C GLY A 267 6.68 21.89 -3.39
N ALA A 268 6.00 20.75 -3.56
CA ALA A 268 6.69 19.49 -3.82
C ALA A 268 7.56 19.59 -5.07
N TRP A 269 8.87 19.42 -4.88
CA TRP A 269 9.91 19.61 -5.91
C TRP A 269 9.82 20.94 -6.68
N GLY A 270 9.32 21.99 -6.04
CA GLY A 270 9.14 23.33 -6.63
C GLY A 270 7.92 23.45 -7.53
N LEU A 271 7.02 22.46 -7.56
CA LEU A 271 5.79 22.49 -8.37
C LEU A 271 4.65 23.17 -7.62
N HIS A 272 3.74 23.81 -8.38
CA HIS A 272 2.58 24.52 -7.84
C HIS A 272 1.34 24.31 -8.72
N GLY A 273 0.14 24.51 -8.14
CA GLY A 273 -1.14 24.39 -8.82
C GLY A 273 -1.36 22.98 -9.38
N ILE A 274 -1.95 22.87 -10.55
CA ILE A 274 -2.29 21.60 -11.20
C ILE A 274 -1.04 20.69 -11.38
N ALA A 275 0.12 21.28 -11.66
CA ALA A 275 1.36 20.50 -11.79
C ALA A 275 1.79 19.85 -10.47
N ALA A 276 1.45 20.43 -9.33
CA ALA A 276 1.72 19.83 -8.03
C ALA A 276 0.78 18.66 -7.70
N GLU A 277 -0.47 18.68 -8.19
CA GLU A 277 -1.48 17.67 -7.87
C GLU A 277 -1.02 16.24 -8.21
N THR A 278 -0.24 16.07 -9.28
CA THR A 278 0.30 14.79 -9.75
C THR A 278 1.78 14.58 -9.43
N ALA A 279 2.39 15.47 -8.64
CA ALA A 279 3.84 15.51 -8.41
C ALA A 279 4.40 14.18 -7.86
N TYR A 280 3.66 13.52 -6.96
CA TYR A 280 4.10 12.25 -6.37
C TYR A 280 4.05 11.08 -7.37
N LEU A 281 3.11 11.05 -8.30
CA LEU A 281 3.09 10.05 -9.39
C LEU A 281 4.30 10.23 -10.30
N ALA A 282 4.57 11.45 -10.74
CA ALA A 282 5.73 11.77 -11.56
C ALA A 282 7.05 11.42 -10.84
N ARG A 283 7.13 11.70 -9.53
CA ARG A 283 8.31 11.35 -8.73
C ARG A 283 8.45 9.85 -8.52
N THR A 284 7.35 9.14 -8.40
CA THR A 284 7.35 7.67 -8.36
C THR A 284 7.91 7.10 -9.66
N ALA A 285 7.48 7.59 -10.82
CA ALA A 285 8.04 7.18 -12.12
C ALA A 285 9.55 7.40 -12.22
N TYR A 286 10.05 8.52 -11.70
CA TYR A 286 11.49 8.80 -11.64
C TYR A 286 12.25 7.74 -10.81
N TRP A 287 11.72 7.36 -9.63
CA TRP A 287 12.36 6.37 -8.76
C TRP A 287 12.18 4.94 -9.29
N ALA A 288 11.02 4.62 -9.91
CA ALA A 288 10.77 3.35 -10.57
C ALA A 288 11.82 3.04 -11.64
N SER A 289 12.07 4.00 -12.54
CA SER A 289 13.09 3.87 -13.58
C SER A 289 14.48 3.57 -12.99
N ARG A 290 14.83 4.21 -11.88
CA ARG A 290 16.11 3.96 -11.18
C ARG A 290 16.19 2.59 -10.54
N PHE A 291 15.10 2.17 -9.88
CA PHE A 291 15.05 0.86 -9.25
C PHE A 291 15.13 -0.26 -10.29
N HIS A 292 14.36 -0.18 -11.37
CA HIS A 292 14.38 -1.19 -12.44
C HIS A 292 15.75 -1.27 -13.14
N SER A 293 16.43 -0.14 -13.33
CA SER A 293 17.76 -0.13 -13.95
C SER A 293 18.83 -0.79 -13.09
N LEU A 294 18.65 -0.89 -11.78
CA LEU A 294 19.56 -1.62 -10.87
C LEU A 294 19.27 -3.11 -10.85
N SER A 295 17.99 -3.50 -10.97
CA SER A 295 17.56 -4.90 -10.97
C SER A 295 17.90 -5.62 -12.28
N ALA A 296 18.21 -4.88 -13.35
CA ALA A 296 18.60 -5.40 -14.66
C ALA A 296 20.12 -5.67 -14.81
N ARG A 297 20.92 -5.33 -13.81
CA ARG A 297 22.38 -5.56 -13.75
C ARG A 297 22.73 -6.74 -12.85
#